data_6456f93f20d974e24410caed55b062d0
#
_entry.id   6456f93f20d974e24410caed55b062d0
#
_cell.length_a   1.000
_cell.length_b   1.000
_cell.length_c   1.000
_cell.angle_alpha   90.00
_cell.angle_beta   90.00
_cell.angle_gamma   90.00
#
_symmetry.space_group_name_H-M   'P 1'
#
loop_
_entity.id
_entity.type
_entity.pdbx_description
1 polymer ?
#
loop_
_entity_poly.entity_id
_entity_poly.type
_entity_poly.pdbx_seq_one_letter_code
_entity_poly.pdbx_strand_id
1 'polypeptide(L)'
;MVAAGGAAEPISATGAASGGSGHKSGRGRLPSTASLPGMESGDPIRVGVLGAAGRMGRTVCRAVSAADGLILVAAADPAAVGEDLEGVVLSAGPAEMVEAGAEVVVDFTGVDASRANLPILAEAGVHAVVGTSGLDDDDLAGLRSSFTSSNCVVVSNFAIGAVLMIRFAEMAAPWFDTAEVLEFHHDGKIDAPSGTALATADRMAAASAHWAADGTVTENLPGGGRGAKGPSDIRIHAVRMRGMVAHQEVVLGTVGQTLTIRHDTVDRDSFMPGVLLAVRRIAEVPGVTVGLDALLGL
;
A
#
# COMPACT_ATOMS: atom_id res chain seq x y z
N MET A 1 38.95 6.56 -49.72
CA MET A 1 39.09 5.24 -50.31
C MET A 1 38.46 4.26 -49.37
N VAL A 2 37.41 3.58 -49.58
CA VAL A 2 36.59 3.07 -50.67
C VAL A 2 35.17 2.90 -50.08
N ALA A 3 34.17 3.29 -50.85
CA ALA A 3 32.73 3.11 -50.55
C ALA A 3 32.26 1.68 -50.95
N ALA A 4 31.18 1.23 -50.31
CA ALA A 4 30.10 0.38 -50.86
C ALA A 4 29.03 0.31 -49.75
N GLY A 5 27.79 0.71 -49.87
CA GLY A 5 26.87 0.73 -50.98
C GLY A 5 26.04 -0.56 -50.98
N GLY A 6 24.92 -0.61 -50.25
CA GLY A 6 23.95 -1.69 -50.31
C GLY A 6 22.54 -1.13 -50.08
N ALA A 7 21.79 -0.97 -51.17
CA ALA A 7 20.42 -0.50 -51.21
C ALA A 7 19.46 -1.61 -50.75
N ALA A 8 18.47 -1.29 -49.98
CA ALA A 8 17.31 -2.14 -49.64
C ALA A 8 16.14 -1.76 -50.54
N GLU A 9 15.56 -2.74 -51.22
CA GLU A 9 14.36 -2.61 -52.04
C GLU A 9 13.08 -2.50 -51.20
N PRO A 10 12.02 -1.86 -51.68
CA PRO A 10 10.77 -1.70 -50.97
C PRO A 10 9.85 -2.90 -51.22
N ILE A 11 9.24 -3.43 -50.13
CA ILE A 11 8.19 -4.44 -50.22
C ILE A 11 6.85 -3.74 -50.46
N SER A 12 6.17 -4.17 -51.51
CA SER A 12 4.88 -3.74 -52.02
C SER A 12 3.73 -4.08 -51.08
N ALA A 13 2.85 -3.11 -50.89
CA ALA A 13 1.56 -3.27 -50.23
C ALA A 13 0.49 -3.72 -51.24
N THR A 14 -0.23 -4.80 -50.93
CA THR A 14 -1.53 -5.10 -51.58
C THR A 14 -2.53 -5.66 -50.58
N GLY A 15 -3.75 -5.12 -50.60
CA GLY A 15 -4.97 -5.83 -50.28
C GLY A 15 -5.74 -5.33 -49.09
N ALA A 16 -6.65 -4.40 -49.30
CA ALA A 16 -7.73 -4.04 -48.40
C ALA A 16 -8.76 -5.18 -48.26
N ALA A 17 -9.27 -5.37 -47.05
CA ALA A 17 -10.64 -5.88 -46.83
C ALA A 17 -11.21 -5.27 -45.57
N SER A 18 -12.29 -4.53 -45.74
CA SER A 18 -13.18 -3.93 -44.76
C SER A 18 -13.92 -5.01 -43.97
N GLY A 19 -13.88 -4.93 -42.65
CA GLY A 19 -14.73 -5.71 -41.74
C GLY A 19 -14.91 -4.94 -40.47
N GLY A 20 -16.01 -4.16 -40.37
CA GLY A 20 -16.40 -3.51 -39.14
C GLY A 20 -16.85 -4.53 -38.11
N SER A 21 -16.26 -4.53 -36.93
CA SER A 21 -16.81 -5.16 -35.75
C SER A 21 -16.68 -4.22 -34.57
N GLY A 22 -17.83 -3.83 -34.03
CA GLY A 22 -17.97 -2.92 -32.93
C GLY A 22 -17.21 -3.42 -31.70
N HIS A 23 -16.30 -2.62 -31.23
CA HIS A 23 -15.61 -2.81 -29.96
C HIS A 23 -16.59 -2.49 -28.83
N LYS A 24 -17.29 -3.50 -28.31
CA LYS A 24 -17.92 -3.41 -27.00
C LYS A 24 -16.80 -3.35 -25.97
N SER A 25 -16.68 -2.23 -25.27
CA SER A 25 -15.83 -2.09 -24.09
C SER A 25 -16.33 -3.04 -22.99
N GLY A 26 -15.86 -4.27 -23.03
CA GLY A 26 -15.99 -5.20 -21.93
C GLY A 26 -15.11 -4.68 -20.79
N ARG A 27 -15.72 -4.11 -19.76
CA ARG A 27 -15.03 -3.91 -18.47
C ARG A 27 -14.59 -5.30 -18.02
N GLY A 28 -13.28 -5.56 -18.07
CA GLY A 28 -12.68 -6.79 -17.58
C GLY A 28 -13.02 -6.94 -16.11
N ARG A 29 -13.76 -7.98 -15.79
CA ARG A 29 -13.94 -8.44 -14.41
C ARG A 29 -12.53 -8.73 -13.90
N LEU A 30 -12.12 -8.07 -12.80
CA LEU A 30 -10.89 -8.42 -12.07
C LEU A 30 -10.90 -9.93 -11.85
N PRO A 31 -9.77 -10.64 -12.01
CA PRO A 31 -9.71 -12.06 -11.72
C PRO A 31 -10.21 -12.26 -10.29
N SER A 32 -11.19 -13.16 -10.11
CA SER A 32 -11.65 -13.62 -8.81
C SER A 32 -10.41 -13.89 -7.97
N THR A 33 -10.24 -13.14 -6.88
CA THR A 33 -9.21 -13.45 -5.88
C THR A 33 -9.38 -14.91 -5.53
N ALA A 34 -8.37 -15.72 -5.79
CA ALA A 34 -8.37 -17.13 -5.44
C ALA A 34 -8.86 -17.23 -3.99
N SER A 35 -9.91 -18.01 -3.76
CA SER A 35 -10.45 -18.25 -2.43
C SER A 35 -9.31 -18.70 -1.52
N LEU A 36 -8.95 -17.87 -0.55
CA LEU A 36 -7.99 -18.26 0.47
C LEU A 36 -8.59 -19.49 1.19
N PRO A 37 -7.84 -20.57 1.39
CA PRO A 37 -8.35 -21.76 2.04
C PRO A 37 -8.77 -21.42 3.47
N GLY A 38 -10.02 -21.68 3.84
CA GLY A 38 -10.52 -21.55 5.20
C GLY A 38 -11.79 -20.73 5.41
N MET A 39 -12.46 -20.23 4.35
CA MET A 39 -13.76 -19.57 4.54
C MET A 39 -14.89 -20.59 4.48
N GLU A 40 -15.29 -21.11 5.65
CA GLU A 40 -16.60 -21.71 5.81
C GLU A 40 -17.69 -20.63 5.74
N SER A 41 -18.90 -21.01 5.32
CA SER A 41 -20.07 -20.15 5.15
C SER A 41 -20.55 -19.57 6.49
N GLY A 42 -19.92 -18.50 6.96
CA GLY A 42 -20.41 -17.63 8.02
C GLY A 42 -21.22 -16.48 7.44
N ASP A 43 -21.92 -15.75 8.32
CA ASP A 43 -22.56 -14.49 7.95
C ASP A 43 -21.50 -13.49 7.42
N PRO A 44 -21.85 -12.64 6.43
CA PRO A 44 -20.92 -11.67 5.89
C PRO A 44 -20.45 -10.67 6.94
N ILE A 45 -19.15 -10.36 6.98
CA ILE A 45 -18.58 -9.36 7.88
C ILE A 45 -19.16 -7.98 7.56
N ARG A 46 -19.70 -7.31 8.56
CA ARG A 46 -20.33 -6.00 8.47
C ARG A 46 -19.26 -4.90 8.56
N VAL A 47 -19.02 -4.20 7.48
CA VAL A 47 -17.93 -3.23 7.36
C VAL A 47 -18.46 -1.81 7.34
N GLY A 48 -17.85 -0.94 8.15
CA GLY A 48 -17.99 0.51 8.08
C GLY A 48 -16.75 1.17 7.48
N VAL A 49 -16.90 2.35 6.86
CA VAL A 49 -15.77 3.11 6.30
C VAL A 49 -15.82 4.57 6.75
N LEU A 50 -14.78 5.04 7.41
CA LEU A 50 -14.54 6.44 7.77
C LEU A 50 -13.63 7.13 6.76
N GLY A 51 -13.93 8.40 6.42
CA GLY A 51 -13.27 9.12 5.34
C GLY A 51 -13.76 8.68 3.96
N ALA A 52 -15.01 8.24 3.88
CA ALA A 52 -15.61 7.56 2.73
C ALA A 52 -15.65 8.43 1.46
N ALA A 53 -15.77 9.75 1.55
CA ALA A 53 -15.77 10.65 0.40
C ALA A 53 -14.36 10.92 -0.16
N GLY A 54 -13.31 10.58 0.61
CA GLY A 54 -11.93 10.68 0.18
C GLY A 54 -11.57 9.70 -0.95
N ARG A 55 -10.43 9.94 -1.61
CA ARG A 55 -9.94 9.09 -2.71
C ARG A 55 -9.78 7.62 -2.34
N MET A 56 -9.22 7.35 -1.15
CA MET A 56 -9.07 5.98 -0.64
C MET A 56 -10.42 5.43 -0.15
N GLY A 57 -11.17 6.21 0.64
CA GLY A 57 -12.46 5.79 1.17
C GLY A 57 -13.43 5.32 0.10
N ARG A 58 -13.58 6.06 -1.00
CA ARG A 58 -14.42 5.66 -2.15
C ARG A 58 -13.95 4.33 -2.76
N THR A 59 -12.64 4.12 -2.85
CA THR A 59 -12.09 2.86 -3.39
C THR A 59 -12.35 1.71 -2.42
N VAL A 60 -12.23 1.92 -1.12
CA VAL A 60 -12.54 0.91 -0.08
C VAL A 60 -14.03 0.55 -0.10
N CYS A 61 -14.94 1.54 -0.11
CA CYS A 61 -16.39 1.27 -0.17
C CYS A 61 -16.73 0.38 -1.37
N ARG A 62 -16.21 0.71 -2.55
CA ARG A 62 -16.38 -0.06 -3.78
C ARG A 62 -15.81 -1.48 -3.67
N ALA A 63 -14.61 -1.61 -3.10
CA ALA A 63 -13.96 -2.90 -2.94
C ALA A 63 -14.71 -3.80 -1.94
N VAL A 64 -15.19 -3.24 -0.82
CA VAL A 64 -16.00 -3.96 0.16
C VAL A 64 -17.32 -4.42 -0.44
N SER A 65 -18.04 -3.53 -1.16
CA SER A 65 -19.31 -3.86 -1.81
C SER A 65 -19.19 -4.92 -2.91
N ALA A 66 -18.01 -5.04 -3.53
CA ALA A 66 -17.73 -6.03 -4.58
C ALA A 66 -17.16 -7.35 -4.04
N ALA A 67 -16.78 -7.42 -2.76
CA ALA A 67 -16.07 -8.57 -2.20
C ALA A 67 -17.05 -9.60 -1.60
N ASP A 68 -16.92 -10.88 -1.97
CA ASP A 68 -17.70 -11.96 -1.38
C ASP A 68 -17.45 -12.05 0.15
N GLY A 69 -18.50 -12.28 0.92
CA GLY A 69 -18.42 -12.42 2.38
C GLY A 69 -18.20 -11.11 3.16
N LEU A 70 -18.31 -9.95 2.50
CA LEU A 70 -18.31 -8.64 3.15
C LEU A 70 -19.60 -7.88 2.79
N ILE A 71 -20.05 -7.00 3.66
CA ILE A 71 -21.17 -6.11 3.41
C ILE A 71 -20.84 -4.71 3.93
N LEU A 72 -20.95 -3.69 3.09
CA LEU A 72 -20.85 -2.30 3.50
C LEU A 72 -22.16 -1.89 4.20
N VAL A 73 -22.10 -1.66 5.50
CA VAL A 73 -23.28 -1.33 6.32
C VAL A 73 -23.37 0.14 6.68
N ALA A 74 -22.22 0.84 6.70
CA ALA A 74 -22.16 2.27 6.99
C ALA A 74 -20.94 2.90 6.30
N ALA A 75 -21.05 4.18 5.99
CA ALA A 75 -19.95 4.99 5.48
C ALA A 75 -20.11 6.41 6.04
N ALA A 76 -19.01 7.06 6.43
CA ALA A 76 -19.06 8.41 6.96
C ALA A 76 -17.96 9.31 6.40
N ASP A 77 -18.38 10.55 6.15
CA ASP A 77 -17.47 11.66 5.86
C ASP A 77 -18.18 12.96 6.18
N PRO A 78 -17.71 13.76 7.14
CA PRO A 78 -18.39 14.98 7.54
C PRO A 78 -18.49 16.02 6.41
N ALA A 79 -17.63 15.92 5.38
CA ALA A 79 -17.67 16.83 4.23
C ALA A 79 -18.72 16.44 3.17
N ALA A 80 -19.35 15.25 3.28
CA ALA A 80 -20.25 14.70 2.25
C ALA A 80 -21.49 14.01 2.84
N VAL A 81 -21.95 14.45 4.00
CA VAL A 81 -23.14 13.90 4.66
C VAL A 81 -24.34 13.97 3.73
N GLY A 82 -25.05 12.84 3.59
CA GLY A 82 -26.23 12.70 2.72
C GLY A 82 -25.90 12.27 1.29
N GLU A 83 -24.64 12.18 0.88
CA GLU A 83 -24.26 11.59 -0.40
C GLU A 83 -24.48 10.07 -0.39
N ASP A 84 -25.00 9.49 -1.47
CA ASP A 84 -25.08 8.04 -1.66
C ASP A 84 -23.77 7.52 -2.24
N LEU A 85 -23.22 6.48 -1.61
CA LEU A 85 -22.04 5.78 -2.07
C LEU A 85 -22.23 4.27 -1.93
N GLU A 86 -22.26 3.55 -3.05
CA GLU A 86 -22.47 2.09 -3.10
C GLU A 86 -23.78 1.64 -2.39
N GLY A 87 -24.83 2.49 -2.42
CA GLY A 87 -26.13 2.24 -1.79
C GLY A 87 -26.19 2.54 -0.28
N VAL A 88 -25.15 3.15 0.26
CA VAL A 88 -25.10 3.64 1.65
C VAL A 88 -25.06 5.16 1.68
N VAL A 89 -25.96 5.78 2.44
CA VAL A 89 -25.98 7.24 2.63
C VAL A 89 -24.89 7.61 3.64
N LEU A 90 -24.00 8.53 3.24
CA LEU A 90 -22.88 8.97 4.08
C LEU A 90 -23.40 9.71 5.32
N SER A 91 -22.88 9.32 6.48
CA SER A 91 -23.13 9.92 7.78
C SER A 91 -21.97 10.81 8.24
N ALA A 92 -22.03 11.34 9.45
CA ALA A 92 -21.05 12.31 9.94
C ALA A 92 -19.82 11.67 10.58
N GLY A 93 -19.94 10.49 11.23
CA GLY A 93 -18.84 9.98 12.02
C GLY A 93 -18.97 8.53 12.51
N PRO A 94 -18.19 8.17 13.55
CA PRO A 94 -18.07 6.78 13.99
C PRO A 94 -19.29 6.26 14.77
N ALA A 95 -20.13 7.12 15.37
CA ALA A 95 -21.31 6.69 16.11
C ALA A 95 -22.28 5.92 15.21
N GLU A 96 -22.49 6.39 13.99
CA GLU A 96 -23.35 5.75 13.02
C GLU A 96 -22.80 4.41 12.51
N MET A 97 -21.46 4.21 12.56
CA MET A 97 -20.86 2.88 12.31
C MET A 97 -21.32 1.87 13.36
N VAL A 98 -21.29 2.29 14.64
CA VAL A 98 -21.73 1.47 15.79
C VAL A 98 -23.23 1.19 15.69
N GLU A 99 -24.05 2.20 15.44
CA GLU A 99 -25.50 2.07 15.30
C GLU A 99 -25.89 1.14 14.13
N ALA A 100 -25.15 1.20 13.03
CA ALA A 100 -25.33 0.30 11.90
C ALA A 100 -24.86 -1.14 12.18
N GLY A 101 -24.25 -1.40 13.34
CA GLY A 101 -23.73 -2.70 13.74
C GLY A 101 -22.53 -3.15 12.89
N ALA A 102 -21.63 -2.23 12.55
CA ALA A 102 -20.37 -2.58 11.91
C ALA A 102 -19.51 -3.42 12.88
N GLU A 103 -18.95 -4.51 12.38
CA GLU A 103 -18.02 -5.37 13.13
C GLU A 103 -16.57 -4.90 12.95
N VAL A 104 -16.28 -4.39 11.75
CA VAL A 104 -14.97 -3.85 11.38
C VAL A 104 -15.16 -2.48 10.73
N VAL A 105 -14.40 -1.50 11.17
CA VAL A 105 -14.36 -0.16 10.55
C VAL A 105 -13.01 0.09 9.94
N VAL A 106 -13.00 0.50 8.66
CA VAL A 106 -11.81 0.92 7.93
C VAL A 106 -11.69 2.44 7.99
N ASP A 107 -10.59 2.96 8.54
CA ASP A 107 -10.33 4.39 8.71
C ASP A 107 -9.26 4.90 7.73
N PHE A 108 -9.68 5.72 6.76
CA PHE A 108 -8.83 6.49 5.86
C PHE A 108 -9.10 7.99 5.98
N THR A 109 -9.21 8.48 7.21
CA THR A 109 -9.38 9.91 7.52
C THR A 109 -8.04 10.65 7.61
N GLY A 110 -7.92 11.61 8.49
CA GLY A 110 -6.67 12.27 8.87
C GLY A 110 -6.30 11.94 10.31
N VAL A 111 -5.05 12.19 10.70
CA VAL A 111 -4.51 11.80 12.01
C VAL A 111 -5.36 12.32 13.19
N ASP A 112 -5.79 13.59 13.14
CA ASP A 112 -6.62 14.17 14.22
C ASP A 112 -8.01 13.55 14.28
N ALA A 113 -8.61 13.23 13.11
CA ALA A 113 -9.88 12.52 13.05
C ALA A 113 -9.74 11.09 13.56
N SER A 114 -8.68 10.36 13.17
CA SER A 114 -8.42 9.01 13.70
C SER A 114 -8.25 9.02 15.21
N ARG A 115 -7.51 9.99 15.78
CA ARG A 115 -7.38 10.16 17.23
C ARG A 115 -8.72 10.33 17.95
N ALA A 116 -9.68 11.00 17.32
CA ALA A 116 -11.02 11.20 17.84
C ALA A 116 -11.94 9.98 17.64
N ASN A 117 -11.85 9.32 16.50
CA ASN A 117 -12.75 8.24 16.08
C ASN A 117 -12.43 6.89 16.74
N LEU A 118 -11.13 6.53 16.81
CA LEU A 118 -10.70 5.19 17.23
C LEU A 118 -11.11 4.83 18.68
N PRO A 119 -11.04 5.75 19.66
CA PRO A 119 -11.56 5.45 21.01
C PRO A 119 -13.03 5.09 21.04
N ILE A 120 -13.88 5.71 20.21
CA ILE A 120 -15.31 5.43 20.12
C ILE A 120 -15.54 4.00 19.62
N LEU A 121 -14.79 3.58 18.61
CA LEU A 121 -14.85 2.21 18.08
C LEU A 121 -14.37 1.19 19.13
N ALA A 122 -13.28 1.49 19.84
CA ALA A 122 -12.72 0.63 20.86
C ALA A 122 -13.72 0.43 22.03
N GLU A 123 -14.38 1.51 22.51
CA GLU A 123 -15.39 1.45 23.56
C GLU A 123 -16.61 0.61 23.15
N ALA A 124 -16.99 0.70 21.87
CA ALA A 124 -18.09 -0.08 21.30
C ALA A 124 -17.71 -1.55 20.98
N GLY A 125 -16.45 -1.95 21.16
CA GLY A 125 -15.98 -3.29 20.82
C GLY A 125 -15.87 -3.56 19.31
N VAL A 126 -15.81 -2.51 18.49
CA VAL A 126 -15.68 -2.59 17.03
C VAL A 126 -14.22 -2.69 16.63
N HIS A 127 -13.87 -3.60 15.74
CA HIS A 127 -12.51 -3.71 15.20
C HIS A 127 -12.17 -2.53 14.27
N ALA A 128 -10.90 -2.10 14.26
CA ALA A 128 -10.45 -0.98 13.43
C ALA A 128 -9.26 -1.35 12.51
N VAL A 129 -9.43 -1.15 11.21
CA VAL A 129 -8.35 -1.22 10.20
C VAL A 129 -7.98 0.21 9.82
N VAL A 130 -6.80 0.66 10.23
CA VAL A 130 -6.37 2.06 10.14
C VAL A 130 -5.35 2.23 9.04
N GLY A 131 -5.72 3.00 8.01
CA GLY A 131 -4.85 3.41 6.90
C GLY A 131 -4.43 4.87 6.97
N THR A 132 -4.79 5.57 8.04
CA THR A 132 -4.39 6.93 8.29
C THR A 132 -2.90 6.98 8.64
N SER A 133 -2.15 7.85 7.96
CA SER A 133 -0.73 8.09 8.24
C SER A 133 -0.57 9.19 9.32
N GLY A 134 0.56 9.13 10.05
CA GLY A 134 0.93 10.16 11.02
C GLY A 134 0.58 9.85 12.47
N LEU A 135 0.07 8.66 12.78
CA LEU A 135 -0.01 8.16 14.14
C LEU A 135 1.41 7.89 14.66
N ASP A 136 1.73 8.40 15.84
CA ASP A 136 3.02 8.24 16.51
C ASP A 136 3.02 7.15 17.59
N ASP A 137 4.13 7.00 18.30
CA ASP A 137 4.29 5.97 19.33
C ASP A 137 3.35 6.20 20.53
N ASP A 138 3.03 7.45 20.87
CA ASP A 138 2.08 7.79 21.93
C ASP A 138 0.65 7.44 21.50
N ASP A 139 0.29 7.69 20.25
CA ASP A 139 -0.97 7.24 19.67
C ASP A 139 -1.10 5.71 19.76
N LEU A 140 -0.05 4.99 19.33
CA LEU A 140 -0.04 3.52 19.39
C LEU A 140 -0.15 2.99 20.83
N ALA A 141 0.48 3.65 21.79
CA ALA A 141 0.36 3.30 23.21
C ALA A 141 -1.09 3.55 23.72
N GLY A 142 -1.71 4.64 23.32
CA GLY A 142 -3.10 4.95 23.59
C GLY A 142 -4.05 3.90 23.01
N LEU A 143 -3.86 3.52 21.74
CA LEU A 143 -4.64 2.47 21.09
C LEU A 143 -4.51 1.13 21.81
N ARG A 144 -3.31 0.71 22.22
CA ARG A 144 -3.10 -0.52 23.00
C ARG A 144 -3.86 -0.53 24.32
N SER A 145 -4.03 0.65 24.92
CA SER A 145 -4.78 0.78 26.16
C SER A 145 -6.30 0.75 25.93
N SER A 146 -6.78 1.18 24.76
CA SER A 146 -8.20 1.30 24.43
C SER A 146 -8.76 0.01 23.82
N PHE A 147 -8.06 -0.60 22.86
CA PHE A 147 -8.51 -1.81 22.16
C PHE A 147 -8.27 -3.08 22.99
N THR A 148 -9.05 -3.27 24.06
CA THR A 148 -8.96 -4.42 24.97
C THR A 148 -10.03 -5.49 24.72
N SER A 149 -11.16 -5.10 24.12
CA SER A 149 -12.29 -5.98 23.76
C SER A 149 -12.45 -6.18 22.26
N SER A 150 -11.73 -5.40 21.46
CA SER A 150 -11.65 -5.49 19.99
C SER A 150 -10.20 -5.32 19.55
N ASN A 151 -9.95 -5.47 18.25
CA ASN A 151 -8.60 -5.43 17.69
C ASN A 151 -8.44 -4.19 16.79
N CYS A 152 -7.20 -3.70 16.69
CA CYS A 152 -6.84 -2.60 15.82
C CYS A 152 -5.60 -2.97 15.01
N VAL A 153 -5.67 -2.78 13.69
CA VAL A 153 -4.52 -2.98 12.78
C VAL A 153 -4.18 -1.65 12.15
N VAL A 154 -3.00 -1.11 12.45
CA VAL A 154 -2.49 0.15 11.89
C VAL A 154 -1.51 -0.17 10.78
N VAL A 155 -1.82 0.26 9.56
CA VAL A 155 -1.05 -0.11 8.36
C VAL A 155 -0.66 1.13 7.58
N SER A 156 0.64 1.37 7.47
CA SER A 156 1.19 2.47 6.68
C SER A 156 1.18 2.20 5.18
N ASN A 157 1.13 0.92 4.77
CA ASN A 157 1.10 0.52 3.36
C ASN A 157 0.33 -0.80 3.18
N PHE A 158 -0.81 -0.74 2.51
CA PHE A 158 -1.66 -1.90 2.20
C PHE A 158 -1.26 -2.64 0.91
N ALA A 159 -0.26 -2.17 0.17
CA ALA A 159 0.21 -2.90 -1.02
C ALA A 159 0.96 -4.16 -0.60
N ILE A 160 0.32 -5.33 -0.74
CA ILE A 160 0.92 -6.63 -0.37
C ILE A 160 2.28 -6.82 -1.04
N GLY A 161 2.41 -6.44 -2.32
CA GLY A 161 3.69 -6.54 -3.03
C GLY A 161 4.79 -5.67 -2.42
N ALA A 162 4.47 -4.50 -1.84
CA ALA A 162 5.44 -3.67 -1.14
C ALA A 162 5.89 -4.32 0.18
N VAL A 163 4.95 -4.92 0.93
CA VAL A 163 5.28 -5.66 2.16
C VAL A 163 6.17 -6.85 1.86
N LEU A 164 5.84 -7.64 0.83
CA LEU A 164 6.67 -8.76 0.39
C LEU A 164 8.05 -8.31 -0.10
N MET A 165 8.14 -7.22 -0.86
CA MET A 165 9.42 -6.64 -1.29
C MET A 165 10.30 -6.31 -0.09
N ILE A 166 9.75 -5.67 0.95
CA ILE A 166 10.48 -5.33 2.18
C ILE A 166 10.98 -6.60 2.87
N ARG A 167 10.12 -7.61 3.01
CA ARG A 167 10.51 -8.90 3.63
C ARG A 167 11.58 -9.64 2.85
N PHE A 168 11.49 -9.66 1.53
CA PHE A 168 12.52 -10.28 0.69
C PHE A 168 13.84 -9.52 0.77
N ALA A 169 13.80 -8.19 0.82
CA ALA A 169 15.00 -7.38 1.02
C ALA A 169 15.64 -7.63 2.40
N GLU A 170 14.85 -7.70 3.46
CA GLU A 170 15.29 -8.05 4.81
C GLU A 170 15.94 -9.45 4.85
N MET A 171 15.30 -10.45 4.25
CA MET A 171 15.83 -11.82 4.17
C MET A 171 17.13 -11.92 3.35
N ALA A 172 17.26 -11.10 2.32
CA ALA A 172 18.45 -11.08 1.45
C ALA A 172 19.62 -10.30 2.07
N ALA A 173 19.36 -9.30 2.90
CA ALA A 173 20.36 -8.39 3.47
C ALA A 173 21.61 -9.07 4.08
N PRO A 174 21.51 -10.16 4.84
CA PRO A 174 22.70 -10.82 5.41
C PRO A 174 23.68 -11.42 4.39
N TRP A 175 23.28 -11.53 3.12
CA TRP A 175 24.07 -12.18 2.07
C TRP A 175 24.75 -11.18 1.11
N PHE A 176 24.58 -9.86 1.38
CA PHE A 176 25.10 -8.79 0.54
C PHE A 176 25.86 -7.75 1.38
N ASP A 177 26.83 -7.09 0.75
CA ASP A 177 27.72 -6.14 1.44
C ASP A 177 27.17 -4.71 1.40
N THR A 178 26.39 -4.37 0.38
CA THR A 178 25.87 -3.02 0.13
C THR A 178 24.43 -3.07 -0.36
N ALA A 179 23.67 -2.00 -0.09
CA ALA A 179 22.34 -1.84 -0.65
C ALA A 179 22.04 -0.38 -0.97
N GLU A 180 21.20 -0.18 -1.99
CA GLU A 180 20.59 1.13 -2.30
C GLU A 180 19.09 0.96 -2.50
N VAL A 181 18.31 1.96 -2.09
CA VAL A 181 16.87 2.02 -2.26
C VAL A 181 16.54 3.16 -3.21
N LEU A 182 15.79 2.87 -4.27
CA LEU A 182 15.28 3.87 -5.22
C LEU A 182 13.76 3.91 -5.08
N GLU A 183 13.18 5.08 -4.78
CA GLU A 183 11.74 5.24 -4.69
C GLU A 183 11.23 6.32 -5.64
N PHE A 184 10.08 6.08 -6.24
CA PHE A 184 9.50 6.95 -7.26
C PHE A 184 8.06 7.24 -6.89
N HIS A 185 7.71 8.52 -6.76
CA HIS A 185 6.35 8.96 -6.47
C HIS A 185 5.94 10.12 -7.38
N HIS A 186 4.64 10.39 -7.38
CA HIS A 186 4.09 11.55 -8.05
C HIS A 186 4.67 12.86 -7.50
N ASP A 187 4.67 13.90 -8.32
CA ASP A 187 5.25 15.22 -8.01
C ASP A 187 4.55 15.97 -6.85
N GLY A 188 3.35 15.56 -6.47
CA GLY A 188 2.61 16.10 -5.31
C GLY A 188 2.93 15.44 -3.97
N LYS A 189 3.87 14.46 -3.88
CA LYS A 189 4.28 13.87 -2.61
C LYS A 189 5.29 14.77 -1.91
N ILE A 190 4.96 15.22 -0.69
CA ILE A 190 5.72 16.25 0.04
C ILE A 190 6.92 15.70 0.81
N ASP A 191 6.83 14.49 1.34
CA ASP A 191 7.93 13.82 2.06
C ASP A 191 8.91 13.15 1.08
N ALA A 192 10.19 13.24 1.39
CA ALA A 192 11.29 12.55 0.69
C ALA A 192 12.47 12.37 1.67
N PRO A 193 12.95 11.11 1.87
CA PRO A 193 12.42 9.85 1.31
C PRO A 193 11.03 9.49 1.85
N SER A 194 10.37 8.54 1.16
CA SER A 194 9.07 8.00 1.61
C SER A 194 9.22 7.15 2.86
N GLY A 195 8.17 7.10 3.70
CA GLY A 195 8.16 6.24 4.90
C GLY A 195 8.41 4.77 4.58
N THR A 196 7.92 4.26 3.45
CA THR A 196 8.19 2.89 2.98
C THR A 196 9.68 2.66 2.69
N ALA A 197 10.34 3.63 2.07
CA ALA A 197 11.76 3.52 1.75
C ALA A 197 12.64 3.56 3.01
N LEU A 198 12.29 4.43 3.98
CA LEU A 198 12.94 4.48 5.28
C LEU A 198 12.78 3.16 6.03
N ALA A 199 11.55 2.65 6.15
CA ALA A 199 11.27 1.36 6.81
C ALA A 199 11.99 0.18 6.13
N THR A 200 12.15 0.21 4.80
CA THR A 200 12.92 -0.80 4.06
C THR A 200 14.39 -0.76 4.46
N ALA A 201 14.99 0.44 4.49
CA ALA A 201 16.39 0.60 4.87
C ALA A 201 16.63 0.21 6.34
N ASP A 202 15.71 0.59 7.25
CA ASP A 202 15.77 0.21 8.67
C ASP A 202 15.74 -1.32 8.87
N ARG A 203 14.81 -2.01 8.19
CA ARG A 203 14.70 -3.48 8.29
C ARG A 203 15.94 -4.18 7.72
N MET A 204 16.44 -3.75 6.56
CA MET A 204 17.68 -4.31 6.01
C MET A 204 18.87 -4.06 6.93
N ALA A 205 19.01 -2.84 7.47
CA ALA A 205 20.09 -2.50 8.39
C ALA A 205 20.05 -3.34 9.66
N ALA A 206 18.85 -3.59 10.21
CA ALA A 206 18.67 -4.44 11.39
C ALA A 206 18.94 -5.93 11.11
N ALA A 207 18.69 -6.40 9.89
CA ALA A 207 18.86 -7.81 9.50
C ALA A 207 20.32 -8.21 9.27
N SER A 208 21.25 -7.26 9.07
CA SER A 208 22.68 -7.55 8.84
C SER A 208 23.58 -6.60 9.65
N ALA A 209 24.61 -7.17 10.27
CA ALA A 209 25.68 -6.41 10.92
C ALA A 209 26.91 -6.18 10.01
N HIS A 210 26.88 -6.69 8.76
CA HIS A 210 28.04 -6.77 7.89
C HIS A 210 27.94 -5.87 6.65
N TRP A 211 27.45 -4.63 6.86
CA TRP A 211 27.39 -3.65 5.77
C TRP A 211 28.79 -3.05 5.53
N ALA A 212 29.20 -3.04 4.26
CA ALA A 212 30.40 -2.33 3.86
C ALA A 212 30.18 -0.81 3.99
N ALA A 213 31.23 -0.10 4.39
CA ALA A 213 31.17 1.36 4.42
C ALA A 213 30.82 1.92 3.04
N ASP A 214 29.99 2.95 2.99
CA ASP A 214 29.67 3.68 1.77
C ASP A 214 30.95 4.30 1.21
N GLY A 215 31.44 3.64 0.19
CA GLY A 215 32.80 3.71 -0.30
C GLY A 215 33.31 5.10 -0.67
N THR A 216 33.89 5.26 -1.76
CA THR A 216 34.91 6.19 -2.16
C THR A 216 34.42 7.38 -2.99
N VAL A 217 33.15 7.82 -2.85
CA VAL A 217 32.72 9.06 -3.51
C VAL A 217 33.34 10.26 -2.80
N THR A 218 34.47 10.72 -3.32
CA THR A 218 35.22 11.88 -2.79
C THR A 218 34.80 13.20 -3.42
N GLU A 219 34.09 13.14 -4.56
CA GLU A 219 33.63 14.32 -5.28
C GLU A 219 32.11 14.25 -5.49
N ASN A 220 31.39 15.22 -4.99
CA ASN A 220 29.97 15.40 -5.24
C ASN A 220 29.71 16.74 -5.92
N LEU A 221 28.76 16.77 -6.83
CA LEU A 221 28.23 18.02 -7.35
C LEU A 221 27.59 18.86 -6.21
N PRO A 222 27.56 20.21 -6.33
CA PRO A 222 26.81 21.03 -5.39
C PRO A 222 25.38 20.52 -5.21
N GLY A 223 24.97 20.29 -3.94
CA GLY A 223 23.68 19.70 -3.61
C GLY A 223 23.69 18.17 -3.38
N GLY A 224 24.83 17.53 -3.56
CA GLY A 224 24.99 16.08 -3.35
C GLY A 224 24.51 15.24 -4.55
N GLY A 225 25.16 14.09 -4.77
CA GLY A 225 24.82 13.18 -5.88
C GLY A 225 24.41 11.77 -5.43
N ARG A 226 24.55 11.48 -4.14
CA ARG A 226 24.45 10.10 -3.60
C ARG A 226 23.16 9.82 -2.82
N GLY A 227 22.08 10.53 -3.03
CA GLY A 227 20.83 10.33 -2.27
C GLY A 227 20.95 10.62 -0.77
N ALA A 228 19.87 10.39 -0.03
CA ALA A 228 19.84 10.52 1.43
C ALA A 228 20.60 9.36 2.10
N LYS A 229 21.34 9.67 3.16
CA LYS A 229 22.03 8.66 3.97
C LYS A 229 21.04 8.04 4.96
N GLY A 230 20.75 6.76 4.78
CA GLY A 230 19.97 5.95 5.71
C GLY A 230 20.83 5.19 6.72
N PRO A 231 20.21 4.29 7.51
CA PRO A 231 20.92 3.45 8.48
C PRO A 231 21.94 2.55 7.78
N SER A 232 23.03 2.22 8.48
CA SER A 232 24.13 1.39 7.95
C SER A 232 24.67 1.83 6.59
N ASP A 233 24.66 3.15 6.34
CA ASP A 233 25.07 3.78 5.08
C ASP A 233 24.24 3.38 3.83
N ILE A 234 23.12 2.68 3.98
CA ILE A 234 22.21 2.37 2.88
C ILE A 234 21.67 3.69 2.30
N ARG A 235 21.89 3.91 1.00
CA ARG A 235 21.46 5.13 0.34
C ARG A 235 20.03 5.02 -0.15
N ILE A 236 19.28 6.14 -0.02
CA ILE A 236 17.88 6.23 -0.47
C ILE A 236 17.77 7.36 -1.49
N HIS A 237 17.33 7.01 -2.68
CA HIS A 237 17.15 7.92 -3.81
C HIS A 237 15.66 8.18 -4.03
N ALA A 238 15.23 9.42 -3.81
CA ALA A 238 13.83 9.81 -3.94
C ALA A 238 13.58 10.54 -5.26
N VAL A 239 12.77 9.95 -6.12
CA VAL A 239 12.35 10.55 -7.40
C VAL A 239 10.91 11.06 -7.27
N ARG A 240 10.66 12.31 -7.73
CA ARG A 240 9.34 12.94 -7.79
C ARG A 240 9.07 13.37 -9.22
N MET A 241 8.09 12.73 -9.89
CA MET A 241 7.77 13.06 -11.26
C MET A 241 6.32 12.72 -11.63
N ARG A 242 5.79 13.43 -12.62
CA ARG A 242 4.46 13.17 -13.16
C ARG A 242 4.40 11.81 -13.84
N GLY A 243 3.25 11.14 -13.72
CA GLY A 243 3.04 9.80 -14.28
C GLY A 243 3.41 8.66 -13.34
N MET A 244 4.16 8.92 -12.26
CA MET A 244 4.43 7.95 -11.20
C MET A 244 3.28 7.93 -10.19
N VAL A 245 3.03 6.76 -9.60
CA VAL A 245 2.12 6.60 -8.45
C VAL A 245 2.93 6.32 -7.20
N ALA A 246 3.42 5.09 -7.01
CA ALA A 246 4.32 4.72 -5.93
C ALA A 246 5.10 3.47 -6.34
N HIS A 247 6.42 3.59 -6.47
CA HIS A 247 7.28 2.49 -6.90
C HIS A 247 8.50 2.47 -5.99
N GLN A 248 9.05 1.29 -5.76
CA GLN A 248 10.30 1.14 -5.04
C GLN A 248 11.12 -0.01 -5.60
N GLU A 249 12.42 0.21 -5.67
CA GLU A 249 13.41 -0.77 -6.07
C GLU A 249 14.50 -0.84 -5.00
N VAL A 250 14.86 -2.05 -4.60
CA VAL A 250 15.97 -2.34 -3.70
C VAL A 250 17.03 -3.05 -4.51
N VAL A 251 18.23 -2.50 -4.54
CA VAL A 251 19.39 -3.09 -5.19
C VAL A 251 20.39 -3.50 -4.11
N LEU A 252 20.64 -4.80 -3.99
CA LEU A 252 21.65 -5.37 -3.08
C LEU A 252 22.86 -5.80 -3.90
N GLY A 253 24.06 -5.52 -3.41
CA GLY A 253 25.30 -5.78 -4.13
C GLY A 253 26.35 -6.47 -3.26
N THR A 254 27.07 -7.42 -3.84
CA THR A 254 28.30 -8.02 -3.34
C THR A 254 29.24 -8.32 -4.51
N VAL A 255 30.46 -8.77 -4.24
CA VAL A 255 31.45 -9.03 -5.28
C VAL A 255 30.90 -10.00 -6.34
N GLY A 256 30.84 -9.54 -7.58
CA GLY A 256 30.46 -10.34 -8.74
C GLY A 256 28.95 -10.49 -8.98
N GLN A 257 28.08 -9.96 -8.13
CA GLN A 257 26.63 -10.06 -8.33
C GLN A 257 25.84 -8.92 -7.70
N THR A 258 24.64 -8.71 -8.23
CA THR A 258 23.60 -7.86 -7.65
C THR A 258 22.28 -8.62 -7.59
N LEU A 259 21.43 -8.27 -6.62
CA LEU A 259 20.04 -8.69 -6.56
C LEU A 259 19.17 -7.43 -6.57
N THR A 260 18.20 -7.39 -7.48
CA THR A 260 17.22 -6.30 -7.55
C THR A 260 15.83 -6.84 -7.22
N ILE A 261 15.15 -6.19 -6.28
CA ILE A 261 13.75 -6.48 -5.92
C ILE A 261 12.96 -5.21 -6.15
N ARG A 262 11.89 -5.29 -6.97
CA ARG A 262 11.10 -4.12 -7.35
C ARG A 262 9.60 -4.36 -7.17
N HIS A 263 8.91 -3.34 -6.69
CA HIS A 263 7.46 -3.27 -6.62
C HIS A 263 6.96 -1.98 -7.27
N ASP A 264 5.94 -2.10 -8.12
CA ASP A 264 5.30 -1.00 -8.82
C ASP A 264 3.81 -0.94 -8.45
N THR A 265 3.38 0.16 -7.85
CA THR A 265 1.98 0.53 -7.70
C THR A 265 1.58 1.44 -8.85
N VAL A 266 0.71 0.98 -9.73
CA VAL A 266 0.24 1.74 -10.91
C VAL A 266 -1.15 2.34 -10.71
N ASP A 267 -1.92 1.80 -9.76
CA ASP A 267 -3.24 2.27 -9.37
C ASP A 267 -3.50 2.07 -7.88
N ARG A 268 -4.43 2.86 -7.29
CA ARG A 268 -4.82 2.72 -5.87
C ARG A 268 -5.57 1.43 -5.58
N ASP A 269 -6.17 0.80 -6.57
CA ASP A 269 -6.81 -0.52 -6.43
C ASP A 269 -5.82 -1.58 -5.95
N SER A 270 -4.50 -1.38 -6.14
CA SER A 270 -3.43 -2.24 -5.63
C SER A 270 -3.39 -2.35 -4.09
N PHE A 271 -3.98 -1.39 -3.36
CA PHE A 271 -4.07 -1.43 -1.91
C PHE A 271 -5.26 -2.28 -1.41
N MET A 272 -6.28 -2.49 -2.25
CA MET A 272 -7.52 -3.14 -1.84
C MET A 272 -7.34 -4.59 -1.39
N PRO A 273 -6.52 -5.43 -2.03
CA PRO A 273 -6.26 -6.78 -1.52
C PRO A 273 -5.75 -6.79 -0.07
N GLY A 274 -4.89 -5.85 0.31
CA GLY A 274 -4.38 -5.72 1.67
C GLY A 274 -5.42 -5.18 2.65
N VAL A 275 -6.26 -4.23 2.24
CA VAL A 275 -7.37 -3.74 3.06
C VAL A 275 -8.38 -4.87 3.33
N LEU A 276 -8.80 -5.59 2.29
CA LEU A 276 -9.74 -6.70 2.41
C LEU A 276 -9.15 -7.86 3.24
N LEU A 277 -7.85 -8.13 3.11
CA LEU A 277 -7.16 -9.09 3.96
C LEU A 277 -7.22 -8.67 5.43
N ALA A 278 -6.92 -7.40 5.73
CA ALA A 278 -6.96 -6.87 7.08
C ALA A 278 -8.39 -6.97 7.67
N VAL A 279 -9.41 -6.59 6.91
CA VAL A 279 -10.81 -6.71 7.33
C VAL A 279 -11.17 -8.16 7.68
N ARG A 280 -10.76 -9.12 6.85
CA ARG A 280 -11.09 -10.54 7.04
C ARG A 280 -10.36 -11.20 8.21
N ARG A 281 -9.12 -10.75 8.47
CA ARG A 281 -8.24 -11.42 9.44
C ARG A 281 -8.01 -10.66 10.73
N ILE A 282 -8.62 -9.49 10.91
CA ILE A 282 -8.40 -8.66 12.10
C ILE A 282 -8.79 -9.37 13.41
N ALA A 283 -9.79 -10.24 13.37
CA ALA A 283 -10.21 -11.03 14.52
C ALA A 283 -9.14 -12.06 14.98
N GLU A 284 -8.21 -12.43 14.09
CA GLU A 284 -7.15 -13.41 14.37
C GLU A 284 -5.94 -12.80 15.11
N VAL A 285 -5.82 -11.46 15.14
CA VAL A 285 -4.67 -10.73 15.70
C VAL A 285 -5.11 -9.88 16.89
N PRO A 286 -5.02 -10.38 18.13
CA PRO A 286 -5.55 -9.69 19.29
C PRO A 286 -4.79 -8.41 19.62
N GLY A 287 -5.54 -7.40 20.10
CA GLY A 287 -5.00 -6.10 20.51
C GLY A 287 -4.63 -5.21 19.32
N VAL A 288 -3.47 -4.54 19.41
CA VAL A 288 -3.01 -3.60 18.38
C VAL A 288 -1.82 -4.16 17.61
N THR A 289 -2.01 -4.36 16.34
CA THR A 289 -0.98 -4.84 15.39
C THR A 289 -0.56 -3.70 14.47
N VAL A 290 0.73 -3.57 14.19
CA VAL A 290 1.29 -2.59 13.25
C VAL A 290 1.85 -3.30 12.04
N GLY A 291 1.40 -2.90 10.84
CA GLY A 291 1.78 -3.51 9.56
C GLY A 291 0.89 -4.68 9.15
N LEU A 292 1.10 -5.17 7.92
CA LEU A 292 0.38 -6.32 7.37
C LEU A 292 1.10 -7.66 7.58
N ASP A 293 2.34 -7.64 8.08
CA ASP A 293 3.20 -8.82 8.15
C ASP A 293 2.52 -9.98 8.91
N ALA A 294 1.98 -9.73 10.11
CA ALA A 294 1.29 -10.75 10.90
C ALA A 294 0.05 -11.34 10.19
N LEU A 295 -0.68 -10.49 9.45
CA LEU A 295 -1.85 -10.91 8.68
C LEU A 295 -1.47 -11.72 7.43
N LEU A 296 -0.26 -11.56 6.94
CA LEU A 296 0.29 -12.35 5.83
C LEU A 296 0.96 -13.65 6.31
N GLY A 297 1.18 -13.80 7.62
CA GLY A 297 1.90 -14.95 8.20
C GLY A 297 3.42 -14.85 7.99
N LEU A 298 3.96 -13.62 7.97
CA LEU A 298 5.38 -13.31 7.71
C LEU A 298 6.14 -12.97 8.99
#